data_ae677566bae0f915618263d503dcb488
#
_entry.id   ae677566bae0f915618263d503dcb488
#
_cell.length_a   1.000
_cell.length_b   1.000
_cell.length_c   1.000
_cell.angle_alpha   90.00
_cell.angle_beta   90.00
_cell.angle_gamma   90.00
#
_symmetry.space_group_name_H-M   'P 1'
#
loop_
_entity.id
_entity.type
_entity.pdbx_description
1 polymer ?
#
loop_
_entity_poly.entity_id
_entity_poly.type
_entity_poly.pdbx_seq_one_letter_code
_entity_poly.pdbx_strand_id
1 'polypeptide(L)'
;MNRLEAERRFAQRMKETYPPGTRIVLLSMENDPRPIEDNTRGTVMTVDDIGTLHCDFDNGRSLGIVPGEDSFRRLTDEELAEEQDEDMDEDNAPVMGM
;
A
#
# COMPACT_ATOMS: atom_id res chain seq x y z
N MET A 1 21.05 14.52 16.73
CA MET A 1 20.17 13.33 16.72
C MET A 1 21.03 12.11 16.46
N ASN A 2 20.91 11.08 17.28
CA ASN A 2 21.66 9.87 17.02
C ASN A 2 20.90 8.96 16.05
N ARG A 3 21.57 7.90 15.59
CA ARG A 3 21.03 6.99 14.59
C ARG A 3 19.71 6.35 15.02
N LEU A 4 19.64 5.91 16.26
CA LEU A 4 18.44 5.24 16.79
C LEU A 4 17.24 6.18 16.82
N GLU A 5 17.46 7.41 17.22
CA GLU A 5 16.39 8.42 17.22
C GLU A 5 15.92 8.72 15.81
N ALA A 6 16.84 8.81 14.85
CA ALA A 6 16.49 9.03 13.45
C ALA A 6 15.64 7.90 12.91
N GLU A 7 16.00 6.65 13.22
CA GLU A 7 15.26 5.47 12.81
C GLU A 7 13.85 5.47 13.40
N ARG A 8 13.73 5.81 14.68
CA ARG A 8 12.43 5.87 15.35
C ARG A 8 11.54 6.95 14.75
N ARG A 9 12.10 8.10 14.43
CA ARG A 9 11.36 9.19 13.80
C ARG A 9 10.90 8.81 12.41
N PHE A 10 11.76 8.14 11.67
CA PHE A 10 11.40 7.65 10.35
C PHE A 10 10.22 6.68 10.43
N ALA A 11 10.31 5.68 11.30
CA ALA A 11 9.22 4.71 11.48
C ALA A 11 7.93 5.41 11.89
N GLN A 12 8.02 6.39 12.80
CA GLN A 12 6.85 7.13 13.24
C GLN A 12 6.22 7.89 12.09
N ARG A 13 7.02 8.55 11.24
CA ARG A 13 6.51 9.24 10.07
C ARG A 13 5.82 8.28 9.11
N MET A 14 6.39 7.10 8.93
CA MET A 14 5.77 6.10 8.05
C MET A 14 4.43 5.64 8.60
N LYS A 15 4.35 5.41 9.92
CA LYS A 15 3.10 5.02 10.56
C LYS A 15 2.01 6.08 10.40
N GLU A 16 2.40 7.35 10.47
CA GLU A 16 1.45 8.47 10.33
C GLU A 16 1.04 8.69 8.88
N THR A 17 1.98 8.52 7.95
CA THR A 17 1.72 8.74 6.54
C THR A 17 0.92 7.60 5.92
N TYR A 18 1.17 6.38 6.37
CA TYR A 18 0.56 5.18 5.81
C TYR A 18 -0.15 4.37 6.91
N PRO A 19 -1.22 4.91 7.50
CA PRO A 19 -1.97 4.14 8.51
C PRO A 19 -2.62 2.90 7.89
N PRO A 20 -3.00 1.92 8.73
CA PRO A 20 -3.66 0.72 8.22
C PRO A 20 -4.86 1.07 7.34
N GLY A 21 -5.00 0.38 6.23
CA GLY A 21 -6.04 0.63 5.26
C GLY A 21 -5.63 1.57 4.12
N THR A 22 -4.45 2.17 4.19
CA THR A 22 -3.97 3.03 3.11
C THR A 22 -3.76 2.21 1.84
N ARG A 23 -4.31 2.69 0.74
CA ARG A 23 -4.11 2.05 -0.56
C ARG A 23 -2.84 2.60 -1.22
N ILE A 24 -2.03 1.69 -1.73
CA ILE A 24 -0.77 2.04 -2.40
C ILE A 24 -0.65 1.27 -3.70
N VAL A 25 0.27 1.71 -4.54
CA VAL A 25 0.68 0.95 -5.72
C VAL A 25 2.20 0.77 -5.66
N LEU A 26 2.63 -0.45 -5.87
CA LEU A 26 4.06 -0.76 -5.96
C LEU A 26 4.55 -0.44 -7.35
N LEU A 27 5.57 0.39 -7.46
CA LEU A 27 6.13 0.78 -8.75
C LEU A 27 7.29 -0.13 -9.15
N SER A 28 8.16 -0.50 -8.21
CA SER A 28 9.20 -1.47 -8.47
C SER A 28 9.73 -2.06 -7.16
N MET A 29 10.16 -3.31 -7.22
CA MET A 29 10.74 -4.02 -6.09
C MET A 29 11.91 -4.86 -6.64
N GLU A 30 13.12 -4.56 -6.20
CA GLU A 30 14.32 -5.17 -6.81
C GLU A 30 15.04 -6.19 -5.95
N ASN A 31 14.96 -6.06 -4.63
CA ASN A 31 15.80 -6.86 -3.73
C ASN A 31 15.13 -8.11 -3.16
N ASP A 32 14.01 -8.49 -3.71
CA ASP A 32 13.31 -9.69 -3.27
C ASP A 32 13.47 -10.80 -4.31
N PRO A 33 13.75 -12.03 -3.90
CA PRO A 33 13.88 -13.14 -4.87
C PRO A 33 12.57 -13.46 -5.60
N ARG A 34 11.44 -13.07 -5.01
CA ARG A 34 10.12 -13.26 -5.62
C ARG A 34 9.33 -11.97 -5.52
N PRO A 35 9.73 -10.95 -6.29
CA PRO A 35 9.11 -9.63 -6.14
C PRO A 35 7.65 -9.61 -6.58
N ILE A 36 6.92 -8.68 -6.00
CA ILE A 36 5.59 -8.33 -6.47
C ILE A 36 5.75 -7.63 -7.82
N GLU A 37 4.89 -7.91 -8.76
CA GLU A 37 4.95 -7.28 -10.08
C GLU A 37 4.73 -5.78 -10.01
N ASP A 38 5.40 -5.06 -10.91
CA ASP A 38 5.25 -3.61 -11.00
C ASP A 38 3.79 -3.23 -11.22
N ASN A 39 3.39 -2.11 -10.64
CA ASN A 39 2.04 -1.56 -10.74
C ASN A 39 0.94 -2.38 -10.06
N THR A 40 1.33 -3.29 -9.17
CA THR A 40 0.36 -4.01 -8.36
C THR A 40 -0.09 -3.12 -7.21
N ARG A 41 -1.41 -3.01 -7.02
CA ARG A 41 -1.98 -2.25 -5.91
C ARG A 41 -2.10 -3.14 -4.67
N GLY A 42 -2.07 -2.49 -3.52
CA GLY A 42 -2.19 -3.20 -2.25
C GLY A 42 -2.69 -2.30 -1.15
N THR A 43 -2.90 -2.91 0.01
CA THR A 43 -3.38 -2.21 1.20
C THR A 43 -2.37 -2.36 2.32
N VAL A 44 -2.00 -1.25 2.94
CA VAL A 44 -1.10 -1.28 4.10
C VAL A 44 -1.88 -1.88 5.28
N MET A 45 -1.34 -2.94 5.85
CA MET A 45 -1.91 -3.58 7.03
C MET A 45 -1.30 -3.00 8.30
N THR A 46 0.00 -2.78 8.30
CA THR A 46 0.70 -2.17 9.43
C THR A 46 2.07 -1.68 8.99
N VAL A 47 2.65 -0.78 9.76
CA VAL A 47 4.03 -0.33 9.58
C VAL A 47 4.77 -0.72 10.84
N ASP A 48 5.91 -1.39 10.70
CA ASP A 48 6.67 -1.86 11.85
C ASP A 48 7.64 -0.79 12.39
N ASP A 49 8.40 -1.15 13.41
CA ASP A 49 9.24 -0.20 14.12
C ASP A 49 10.49 0.23 13.38
N ILE A 50 10.77 -0.39 12.24
CA ILE A 50 11.86 0.05 11.36
C ILE A 50 11.33 0.73 10.10
N GLY A 51 10.02 0.91 10.00
CA GLY A 51 9.40 1.65 8.91
C GLY A 51 9.04 0.82 7.69
N THR A 52 9.06 -0.52 7.80
CA THR A 52 8.63 -1.40 6.72
C THR A 52 7.11 -1.46 6.69
N LEU A 53 6.53 -1.25 5.51
CA LEU A 53 5.08 -1.32 5.32
C LEU A 53 4.69 -2.75 4.98
N HIS A 54 3.95 -3.39 5.87
CA HIS A 54 3.45 -4.75 5.62
C HIS A 54 2.13 -4.63 4.89
N CYS A 55 2.10 -5.11 3.65
CA CYS A 55 0.98 -4.91 2.75
C CYS A 55 0.39 -6.22 2.27
N ASP A 56 -0.93 -6.22 2.11
CA ASP A 56 -1.63 -7.27 1.38
C ASP A 56 -1.90 -6.73 -0.02
N PHE A 57 -1.38 -7.42 -1.01
CA PHE A 57 -1.52 -7.00 -2.40
C PHE A 57 -2.74 -7.63 -3.04
N ASP A 58 -3.31 -6.92 -4.03
CA ASP A 58 -4.54 -7.35 -4.68
C ASP A 58 -4.38 -8.66 -5.47
N ASN A 59 -3.14 -9.06 -5.74
CA ASN A 59 -2.85 -10.34 -6.39
C ASN A 59 -2.84 -11.54 -5.42
N GLY A 60 -3.21 -11.31 -4.16
CA GLY A 60 -3.27 -12.37 -3.15
C GLY A 60 -1.99 -12.58 -2.36
N ARG A 61 -0.93 -11.85 -2.67
CA ARG A 61 0.33 -11.97 -1.94
C ARG A 61 0.44 -10.94 -0.83
N SER A 62 1.21 -11.28 0.20
CA SER A 62 1.54 -10.35 1.29
C SER A 62 3.05 -10.21 1.34
N LEU A 63 3.53 -8.98 1.41
CA LEU A 63 4.97 -8.71 1.44
C LEU A 63 5.22 -7.33 2.05
N GLY A 64 6.42 -7.16 2.61
CA GLY A 64 6.82 -5.86 3.16
C GLY A 64 7.44 -4.98 2.10
N ILE A 65 7.06 -3.71 2.10
CA ILE A 65 7.69 -2.68 1.28
C ILE A 65 8.69 -1.95 2.17
N VAL A 66 9.94 -1.86 1.70
CA VAL A 66 11.01 -1.17 2.41
C VAL A 66 11.24 0.19 1.74
N PRO A 67 10.81 1.29 2.39
CA PRO A 67 11.06 2.63 1.82
C PRO A 67 12.55 2.86 1.59
N GLY A 68 12.89 3.39 0.41
CA GLY A 68 14.27 3.59 0.03
C GLY A 68 14.85 2.45 -0.79
N GLU A 69 14.35 1.24 -0.65
CA GLU A 69 14.74 0.11 -1.49
C GLU A 69 13.71 -0.17 -2.56
N ASP A 70 12.45 -0.11 -2.18
CA ASP A 70 11.32 -0.36 -3.08
C ASP A 70 10.67 0.97 -3.45
N SER A 71 10.19 1.07 -4.68
CA SER A 71 9.47 2.26 -5.15
C SER A 71 7.97 2.02 -5.05
N PHE A 72 7.27 2.94 -4.41
CA PHE A 72 5.82 2.84 -4.25
C PHE A 72 5.25 4.24 -4.04
N ARG A 73 3.94 4.36 -4.12
CA ARG A 73 3.24 5.60 -3.78
C ARG A 73 1.81 5.29 -3.32
N ARG A 74 1.20 6.25 -2.66
CA ARG A 74 -0.21 6.14 -2.34
C ARG A 74 -1.02 6.29 -3.61
N LEU A 75 -2.20 5.70 -3.63
CA LEU A 75 -3.15 5.97 -4.71
C LEU A 75 -3.64 7.40 -4.59
N THR A 76 -3.87 8.02 -5.74
CA THR A 76 -4.46 9.35 -5.79
C THR A 76 -5.95 9.27 -5.45
N ASP A 77 -6.54 10.41 -5.12
CA ASP A 77 -7.98 10.47 -4.88
C ASP A 77 -8.77 10.00 -6.10
N GLU A 78 -8.27 10.33 -7.29
CA GLU A 78 -8.88 9.89 -8.54
C GLU A 78 -8.85 8.37 -8.67
N GLU A 79 -7.71 7.76 -8.36
CA GLU A 79 -7.59 6.30 -8.41
C GLU A 79 -8.48 5.62 -7.38
N LEU A 80 -8.58 6.19 -6.18
CA LEU A 80 -9.49 5.67 -5.16
C LEU A 80 -10.94 5.78 -5.60
N ALA A 81 -11.30 6.87 -6.24
CA ALA A 81 -12.66 7.06 -6.76
C ALA A 81 -12.98 6.04 -7.84
N GLU A 82 -12.02 5.72 -8.70
CA GLU A 82 -12.20 4.70 -9.73
C GLU A 82 -12.49 3.34 -9.13
N GLU A 83 -11.77 2.98 -8.05
CA GLU A 83 -12.02 1.72 -7.36
C GLU A 83 -13.43 1.66 -6.77
N GLN A 84 -13.89 2.76 -6.21
CA GLN A 84 -15.23 2.83 -5.65
C GLN A 84 -16.32 2.81 -6.72
N ASP A 85 -16.08 3.45 -7.84
CA ASP A 85 -17.03 3.46 -8.94
C ASP A 85 -17.26 2.05 -9.48
N GLU A 86 -16.22 1.23 -9.57
CA GLU A 86 -16.36 -0.16 -9.97
C GLU A 86 -17.24 -0.93 -9.01
N ASP A 87 -17.04 -0.73 -7.71
CA ASP A 87 -17.84 -1.36 -6.67
C ASP A 87 -19.30 -0.89 -6.77
N MET A 88 -19.52 0.37 -7.02
CA MET A 88 -20.86 0.92 -7.17
C MET A 88 -21.58 0.34 -8.37
N ASP A 89 -20.90 0.16 -9.47
CA ASP A 89 -21.47 -0.45 -10.65
C ASP A 89 -21.91 -1.88 -10.38
N GLU A 90 -21.13 -2.65 -9.66
CA GLU A 90 -21.51 -4.00 -9.27
C GLU A 90 -22.74 -4.00 -8.39
N ASP A 91 -22.78 -3.11 -7.43
CA ASP A 91 -23.92 -3.00 -6.52
C ASP A 91 -25.19 -2.59 -7.26
N ASN A 92 -25.07 -1.72 -8.24
CA ASN A 92 -26.19 -1.24 -9.00
C ASN A 92 -26.76 -2.30 -9.94
N ALA A 93 -25.89 -3.14 -10.50
CA ALA A 93 -26.32 -4.14 -11.45
C ALA A 93 -27.39 -5.09 -10.87
N PRO A 94 -27.20 -5.67 -9.68
CA PRO A 94 -28.26 -6.50 -9.08
C PRO A 94 -29.53 -5.73 -8.77
N VAL A 95 -29.39 -4.52 -8.33
CA VAL A 95 -30.54 -3.68 -8.00
C VAL A 95 -31.34 -3.38 -9.23
N MET A 96 -30.65 -3.08 -10.30
CA MET A 96 -31.29 -2.72 -11.57
C MET A 96 -31.96 -3.91 -12.24
N GLY A 97 -31.47 -5.08 -11.91
CA GLY A 97 -32.06 -6.30 -12.46
C GLY A 97 -33.45 -6.59 -11.95
N MET A 98 -33.89 -5.82 -11.03
CA MET A 98 -35.23 -5.96 -10.49
C MET A 98 -36.24 -5.14 -11.33
#